data_2b565dee83159078c2ef4174c73b3031
#
_entry.id   2b565dee83159078c2ef4174c73b3031
#
_cell.length_a   1.000
_cell.length_b   1.000
_cell.length_c   1.000
_cell.angle_alpha   90.00
_cell.angle_beta   90.00
_cell.angle_gamma   90.00
#
_symmetry.space_group_name_H-M   'P 1'
#
loop_
_entity.id
_entity.type
_entity.pdbx_description
1 polymer ?
#
loop_
_entity_poly.entity_id
_entity_poly.type
_entity_poly.pdbx_seq_one_letter_code
_entity_poly.pdbx_strand_id
1 'polypeptide(L)'
;MNLKVISRNVGTALLVSSLFMLLSVFVSLADGGDSALAPLLISFSLTFTVGVFPFIFVRKTDRITLRDGYMIIFLSWFLSFVFGMLPYTLWGGPFTLINAWFESVSGFTTTGATILEDVEALPRSLLFWRSSTHFIGGLGVVVFLLLIIPNSSPVRLRLTNMELSSLARDDYRSRANKTVFIFAWVYLGICALAFVSYMLAGMSPFDAINHAFSVCATGGFSTRNLSIGHFRSELISSLTIVFMYLASIHFGLIFMTLANRTLRPLNNPVLKFYTLGLIVCSVLSSISLKMEGIDNTWARAFLDGTFHVVSYASTSGLAISDNAHWPVLPCFILIICSLVCGCSGSTTGGLKSDRVIVLFGAVRMQIVKTLYPSSVFEVKFGRRILRDEEVYPQILYIALFFLLIGLSSVLCVLVGDPNQHALLGSLASLTNVGPSLGSIGSLGNYNAEPHALKFIFTLDMFLGRVEIYPVFAVVASIFHRR
;
A
#
# COMPACT_ATOMS: atom_id res chain seq x y z
N MET A 1 -15.23 10.90 -23.61
CA MET A 1 -13.92 10.39 -23.17
C MET A 1 -12.83 11.02 -24.02
N ASN A 2 -11.90 11.76 -23.41
CA ASN A 2 -10.85 12.49 -24.14
C ASN A 2 -9.56 11.68 -24.15
N LEU A 3 -9.38 10.82 -25.19
CA LEU A 3 -8.22 9.96 -25.33
C LEU A 3 -6.89 10.72 -25.36
N LYS A 4 -6.89 11.98 -25.84
CA LYS A 4 -5.68 12.82 -25.88
C LYS A 4 -5.16 13.16 -24.49
N VAL A 5 -6.06 13.48 -23.57
CA VAL A 5 -5.69 13.77 -22.18
C VAL A 5 -5.29 12.50 -21.47
N ILE A 6 -6.04 11.43 -21.67
CA ILE A 6 -5.76 10.13 -21.04
C ILE A 6 -4.37 9.63 -21.44
N SER A 7 -4.05 9.58 -22.74
CA SER A 7 -2.76 9.07 -23.22
C SER A 7 -1.56 9.86 -22.70
N ARG A 8 -1.64 11.21 -22.65
CA ARG A 8 -0.54 12.04 -22.12
C ARG A 8 -0.29 11.79 -20.64
N ASN A 9 -1.35 11.66 -19.86
CA ASN A 9 -1.21 11.46 -18.42
C ASN A 9 -0.72 10.04 -18.09
N VAL A 10 -1.23 9.03 -18.78
CA VAL A 10 -0.71 7.65 -18.71
C VAL A 10 0.77 7.61 -19.16
N GLY A 11 1.12 8.32 -20.21
CA GLY A 11 2.51 8.48 -20.66
C GLY A 11 3.42 9.02 -19.56
N THR A 12 2.95 10.00 -18.76
CA THR A 12 3.73 10.50 -17.61
C THR A 12 4.02 9.41 -16.59
N ALA A 13 3.01 8.56 -16.27
CA ALA A 13 3.19 7.45 -15.35
C ALA A 13 4.26 6.45 -15.84
N LEU A 14 4.21 6.10 -17.13
CA LEU A 14 5.20 5.23 -17.74
C LEU A 14 6.60 5.84 -17.77
N LEU A 15 6.72 7.16 -17.97
CA LEU A 15 8.01 7.86 -17.91
C LEU A 15 8.62 7.83 -16.51
N VAL A 16 7.81 7.94 -15.46
CA VAL A 16 8.31 7.77 -14.08
C VAL A 16 8.81 6.33 -13.89
N SER A 17 8.07 5.32 -14.30
CA SER A 17 8.51 3.92 -14.23
C SER A 17 9.78 3.68 -15.03
N SER A 18 9.88 4.23 -16.24
CA SER A 18 11.09 4.11 -17.08
C SER A 18 12.32 4.76 -16.45
N LEU A 19 12.15 5.89 -15.73
CA LEU A 19 13.25 6.52 -14.99
C LEU A 19 13.83 5.58 -13.93
N PHE A 20 13.00 4.89 -13.17
CA PHE A 20 13.47 3.93 -12.17
C PHE A 20 14.04 2.65 -12.79
N MET A 21 13.55 2.21 -13.96
CA MET A 21 14.22 1.16 -14.75
C MET A 21 15.62 1.60 -15.18
N LEU A 22 15.79 2.84 -15.62
CA LEU A 22 17.09 3.39 -15.96
C LEU A 22 18.03 3.46 -14.74
N LEU A 23 17.52 3.84 -13.57
CA LEU A 23 18.30 3.78 -12.32
C LEU A 23 18.72 2.35 -12.00
N SER A 24 17.85 1.35 -12.24
CA SER A 24 18.19 -0.06 -12.07
C SER A 24 19.29 -0.51 -13.05
N VAL A 25 19.29 0.01 -14.28
CA VAL A 25 20.39 -0.20 -15.24
C VAL A 25 21.71 0.36 -14.69
N PHE A 26 21.71 1.55 -14.08
CA PHE A 26 22.92 2.09 -13.46
C PHE A 26 23.40 1.24 -12.28
N VAL A 27 22.50 0.66 -11.49
CA VAL A 27 22.87 -0.30 -10.43
C VAL A 27 23.56 -1.52 -11.06
N SER A 28 23.01 -2.09 -12.14
CA SER A 28 23.63 -3.20 -12.85
C SER A 28 25.04 -2.86 -13.38
N LEU A 29 25.20 -1.69 -13.97
CA LEU A 29 26.49 -1.22 -14.48
C LEU A 29 27.52 -1.02 -13.34
N ALA A 30 27.09 -0.52 -12.20
CA ALA A 30 27.94 -0.33 -11.02
C ALA A 30 28.43 -1.67 -10.44
N ASP A 31 27.66 -2.73 -10.59
CA ASP A 31 28.03 -4.10 -10.21
C ASP A 31 28.83 -4.85 -11.30
N GLY A 32 29.27 -4.15 -12.36
CA GLY A 32 30.05 -4.73 -13.46
C GLY A 32 29.23 -5.37 -14.57
N GLY A 33 27.92 -5.16 -14.61
CA GLY A 33 26.99 -5.72 -15.59
C GLY A 33 26.46 -7.09 -15.18
N ASP A 34 25.39 -7.09 -14.39
CA ASP A 34 24.73 -8.33 -13.96
C ASP A 34 23.82 -8.93 -15.06
N SER A 35 23.27 -10.12 -14.83
CA SER A 35 22.45 -10.85 -15.79
C SER A 35 21.13 -10.14 -16.16
N ALA A 36 20.71 -9.13 -15.40
CA ALA A 36 19.50 -8.37 -15.66
C ALA A 36 19.74 -7.10 -16.50
N LEU A 37 20.99 -6.78 -16.89
CA LEU A 37 21.32 -5.57 -17.65
C LEU A 37 20.53 -5.49 -18.97
N ALA A 38 20.57 -6.54 -19.80
CA ALA A 38 19.85 -6.57 -21.08
C ALA A 38 18.30 -6.54 -20.88
N PRO A 39 17.70 -7.36 -20.02
CA PRO A 39 16.29 -7.26 -19.66
C PRO A 39 15.86 -5.85 -19.24
N LEU A 40 16.62 -5.19 -18.37
CA LEU A 40 16.31 -3.83 -17.89
C LEU A 40 16.44 -2.78 -19.01
N LEU A 41 17.47 -2.85 -19.86
CA LEU A 41 17.64 -1.94 -21.00
C LEU A 41 16.50 -2.05 -22.00
N ILE A 42 16.10 -3.27 -22.34
CA ILE A 42 14.96 -3.52 -23.26
C ILE A 42 13.67 -2.98 -22.62
N SER A 43 13.40 -3.31 -21.35
CA SER A 43 12.22 -2.85 -20.63
C SER A 43 12.17 -1.33 -20.52
N PHE A 44 13.31 -0.70 -20.20
CA PHE A 44 13.43 0.76 -20.17
C PHE A 44 13.10 1.36 -21.55
N SER A 45 13.72 0.86 -22.63
CA SER A 45 13.55 1.40 -23.98
C SER A 45 12.09 1.30 -24.44
N LEU A 46 11.44 0.16 -24.22
CA LEU A 46 10.03 -0.04 -24.55
C LEU A 46 9.12 0.90 -23.74
N THR A 47 9.29 0.92 -22.43
CA THR A 47 8.47 1.74 -21.53
C THR A 47 8.66 3.23 -21.81
N PHE A 48 9.89 3.68 -22.02
CA PHE A 48 10.21 5.06 -22.37
C PHE A 48 9.60 5.47 -23.72
N THR A 49 9.74 4.65 -24.74
CA THR A 49 9.17 4.91 -26.10
C THR A 49 7.66 5.08 -26.01
N VAL A 50 6.97 4.14 -25.36
CA VAL A 50 5.51 4.22 -25.19
C VAL A 50 5.12 5.42 -24.33
N GLY A 51 5.88 5.73 -23.29
CA GLY A 51 5.64 6.87 -22.41
C GLY A 51 5.82 8.23 -23.10
N VAL A 52 6.82 8.37 -23.98
CA VAL A 52 7.11 9.61 -24.70
C VAL A 52 6.15 9.83 -25.87
N PHE A 53 5.70 8.76 -26.53
CA PHE A 53 4.84 8.82 -27.72
C PHE A 53 3.68 9.85 -27.61
N PRO A 54 2.87 9.88 -26.55
CA PRO A 54 1.79 10.87 -26.44
C PRO A 54 2.27 12.32 -26.34
N PHE A 55 3.49 12.56 -25.89
CA PHE A 55 4.02 13.93 -25.78
C PHE A 55 4.44 14.48 -27.15
N ILE A 56 4.86 13.62 -28.06
CA ILE A 56 5.27 13.99 -29.43
C ILE A 56 4.05 14.15 -30.32
N PHE A 57 3.13 13.17 -30.32
CA PHE A 57 2.05 13.06 -31.30
C PHE A 57 0.70 13.62 -30.84
N VAL A 58 0.51 13.86 -29.54
CA VAL A 58 -0.77 14.30 -29.01
C VAL A 58 -0.69 15.74 -28.51
N ARG A 59 -1.49 16.65 -29.08
CA ARG A 59 -1.58 18.05 -28.64
C ARG A 59 -2.11 18.14 -27.20
N LYS A 60 -1.55 19.05 -26.41
CA LYS A 60 -1.99 19.32 -25.03
C LYS A 60 -3.44 19.83 -25.04
N THR A 61 -4.27 19.26 -24.18
CA THR A 61 -5.66 19.67 -23.96
C THR A 61 -5.90 19.77 -22.45
N ASP A 62 -6.59 20.83 -22.03
CA ASP A 62 -6.76 21.16 -20.61
C ASP A 62 -8.12 20.72 -20.02
N ARG A 63 -9.04 20.21 -20.85
CA ARG A 63 -10.37 19.79 -20.39
C ARG A 63 -10.36 18.32 -19.97
N ILE A 64 -10.48 18.09 -18.67
CA ILE A 64 -10.59 16.76 -18.06
C ILE A 64 -11.97 16.62 -17.46
N THR A 65 -12.69 15.55 -17.81
CA THR A 65 -13.94 15.15 -17.16
C THR A 65 -13.66 14.16 -16.01
N LEU A 66 -14.64 13.95 -15.13
CA LEU A 66 -14.53 12.93 -14.08
C LEU A 66 -14.28 11.53 -14.66
N ARG A 67 -14.96 11.21 -15.78
CA ARG A 67 -14.74 9.94 -16.48
C ARG A 67 -13.31 9.78 -16.98
N ASP A 68 -12.72 10.86 -17.55
CA ASP A 68 -11.35 10.85 -18.01
C ASP A 68 -10.39 10.62 -16.84
N GLY A 69 -10.65 11.24 -15.66
CA GLY A 69 -9.87 11.05 -14.46
C GLY A 69 -9.85 9.60 -13.96
N TYR A 70 -11.01 8.94 -13.89
CA TYR A 70 -11.08 7.52 -13.51
C TYR A 70 -10.33 6.62 -14.47
N MET A 71 -10.48 6.86 -15.80
CA MET A 71 -9.76 6.10 -16.82
C MET A 71 -8.25 6.34 -16.76
N ILE A 72 -7.80 7.56 -16.45
CA ILE A 72 -6.37 7.85 -16.27
C ILE A 72 -5.81 7.02 -15.10
N ILE A 73 -6.48 7.02 -13.95
CA ILE A 73 -6.06 6.25 -12.79
C ILE A 73 -5.98 4.76 -13.15
N PHE A 74 -7.06 4.19 -13.66
CA PHE A 74 -7.13 2.78 -14.01
C PHE A 74 -6.04 2.37 -15.01
N LEU A 75 -5.92 3.10 -16.13
CA LEU A 75 -4.96 2.78 -17.18
C LEU A 75 -3.51 3.02 -16.75
N SER A 76 -3.25 4.05 -15.93
CA SER A 76 -1.89 4.29 -15.41
C SER A 76 -1.42 3.12 -14.55
N TRP A 77 -2.26 2.63 -13.63
CA TRP A 77 -1.95 1.46 -12.82
C TRP A 77 -1.80 0.21 -13.67
N PHE A 78 -2.79 -0.10 -14.51
CA PHE A 78 -2.79 -1.30 -15.34
C PHE A 78 -1.56 -1.36 -16.26
N LEU A 79 -1.23 -0.27 -16.95
CA LEU A 79 -0.06 -0.23 -17.82
C LEU A 79 1.26 -0.21 -17.03
N SER A 80 1.29 0.38 -15.83
CA SER A 80 2.46 0.24 -14.96
C SER A 80 2.70 -1.22 -14.56
N PHE A 81 1.67 -2.02 -14.32
CA PHE A 81 1.81 -3.46 -14.07
C PHE A 81 2.36 -4.19 -15.30
N VAL A 82 1.78 -3.94 -16.48
CA VAL A 82 2.19 -4.57 -17.73
C VAL A 82 3.64 -4.24 -18.10
N PHE A 83 4.03 -2.98 -18.04
CA PHE A 83 5.40 -2.59 -18.33
C PHE A 83 6.35 -2.94 -17.19
N GLY A 84 5.87 -2.89 -15.95
CA GLY A 84 6.66 -3.24 -14.77
C GLY A 84 7.03 -4.72 -14.65
N MET A 85 6.26 -5.62 -15.27
CA MET A 85 6.62 -7.04 -15.29
C MET A 85 7.70 -7.39 -16.32
N LEU A 86 7.97 -6.50 -17.31
CA LEU A 86 8.91 -6.78 -18.39
C LEU A 86 10.33 -7.15 -17.91
N PRO A 87 10.94 -6.43 -16.95
CA PRO A 87 12.25 -6.81 -16.44
C PRO A 87 12.30 -8.24 -15.90
N TYR A 88 11.25 -8.67 -15.21
CA TYR A 88 11.14 -10.02 -14.65
C TYR A 88 10.93 -11.07 -15.74
N THR A 89 9.98 -10.83 -16.64
CA THR A 89 9.65 -11.76 -17.74
C THR A 89 10.84 -11.97 -18.68
N LEU A 90 11.57 -10.90 -19.01
CA LEU A 90 12.73 -10.97 -19.90
C LEU A 90 13.96 -11.59 -19.22
N TRP A 91 14.09 -11.45 -17.90
CA TRP A 91 15.15 -12.12 -17.15
C TRP A 91 14.90 -13.62 -17.02
N GLY A 92 13.64 -14.03 -16.87
CA GLY A 92 13.24 -15.45 -16.80
C GLY A 92 13.42 -16.06 -15.41
N GLY A 93 14.03 -17.24 -15.31
CA GLY A 93 14.16 -17.97 -14.05
C GLY A 93 12.80 -18.33 -13.42
N PRO A 94 12.51 -17.96 -12.17
CA PRO A 94 11.23 -18.25 -11.51
C PRO A 94 10.06 -17.41 -12.08
N PHE A 95 10.32 -16.41 -12.91
CA PHE A 95 9.34 -15.49 -13.42
C PHE A 95 8.67 -16.00 -14.70
N THR A 96 7.75 -16.98 -14.56
CA THR A 96 6.76 -17.24 -15.62
C THR A 96 5.91 -15.99 -15.87
N LEU A 97 5.13 -15.93 -16.94
CA LEU A 97 4.29 -14.75 -17.24
C LEU A 97 3.38 -14.37 -16.05
N ILE A 98 2.74 -15.35 -15.41
CA ILE A 98 1.86 -15.11 -14.27
C ILE A 98 2.66 -14.72 -13.01
N ASN A 99 3.82 -15.32 -12.78
CA ASN A 99 4.68 -14.96 -11.66
C ASN A 99 5.24 -13.55 -11.81
N ALA A 100 5.69 -13.16 -13.01
CA ALA A 100 6.14 -11.79 -13.31
C ALA A 100 5.01 -10.77 -13.16
N TRP A 101 3.79 -11.10 -13.60
CA TRP A 101 2.60 -10.30 -13.39
C TRP A 101 2.31 -10.12 -11.90
N PHE A 102 2.29 -11.22 -11.13
CA PHE A 102 2.05 -11.19 -9.69
C PHE A 102 3.06 -10.30 -8.95
N GLU A 103 4.35 -10.48 -9.21
CA GLU A 103 5.42 -9.69 -8.59
C GLU A 103 5.32 -8.21 -8.95
N SER A 104 4.99 -7.89 -10.21
CA SER A 104 4.79 -6.51 -10.67
C SER A 104 3.58 -5.87 -10.00
N VAL A 105 2.43 -6.54 -9.99
CA VAL A 105 1.22 -6.02 -9.32
C VAL A 105 1.47 -5.84 -7.84
N SER A 106 2.01 -6.85 -7.16
CA SER A 106 2.36 -6.77 -5.74
C SER A 106 3.32 -5.61 -5.44
N GLY A 107 4.32 -5.40 -6.30
CA GLY A 107 5.25 -4.29 -6.18
C GLY A 107 4.56 -2.93 -6.28
N PHE A 108 3.87 -2.65 -7.36
CA PHE A 108 3.22 -1.35 -7.56
C PHE A 108 2.07 -1.11 -6.58
N THR A 109 1.29 -2.13 -6.23
CA THR A 109 0.22 -1.98 -5.21
C THR A 109 0.75 -1.92 -3.79
N THR A 110 2.08 -2.00 -3.61
CA THR A 110 2.75 -2.01 -2.31
C THR A 110 2.20 -3.09 -1.36
N THR A 111 1.86 -4.25 -1.93
CA THR A 111 1.35 -5.38 -1.16
C THR A 111 2.48 -6.17 -0.52
N GLY A 112 3.60 -6.38 -1.23
CA GLY A 112 4.75 -7.10 -0.71
C GLY A 112 4.65 -8.63 -0.74
N ALA A 113 3.54 -9.19 -1.23
CA ALA A 113 3.45 -10.62 -1.51
C ALA A 113 4.43 -10.99 -2.62
N THR A 114 5.17 -12.08 -2.46
CA THR A 114 6.20 -12.51 -3.43
C THR A 114 6.02 -13.96 -3.84
N ILE A 115 6.42 -14.25 -5.08
CA ILE A 115 6.52 -15.62 -5.60
C ILE A 115 7.93 -16.20 -5.39
N LEU A 116 8.85 -15.42 -4.87
CA LEU A 116 10.25 -15.83 -4.75
C LEU A 116 10.46 -16.65 -3.48
N GLU A 117 11.06 -17.84 -3.64
CA GLU A 117 11.53 -18.66 -2.52
C GLU A 117 12.88 -18.16 -2.02
N ASP A 118 13.74 -17.72 -2.96
CA ASP A 118 15.04 -17.15 -2.66
C ASP A 118 15.19 -15.77 -3.33
N VAL A 119 15.03 -14.73 -2.53
CA VAL A 119 15.17 -13.33 -2.97
C VAL A 119 16.63 -12.97 -3.21
N GLU A 120 17.56 -13.58 -2.45
CA GLU A 120 18.99 -13.28 -2.51
C GLU A 120 19.67 -13.84 -3.76
N ALA A 121 19.02 -14.80 -4.45
CA ALA A 121 19.47 -15.30 -5.75
C ALA A 121 19.27 -14.29 -6.91
N LEU A 122 18.48 -13.22 -6.71
CA LEU A 122 18.27 -12.22 -7.76
C LEU A 122 19.46 -11.28 -7.91
N PRO A 123 19.73 -10.80 -9.14
CA PRO A 123 20.68 -9.71 -9.39
C PRO A 123 20.28 -8.44 -8.60
N ARG A 124 21.27 -7.71 -8.10
CA ARG A 124 21.04 -6.48 -7.31
C ARG A 124 20.21 -5.44 -8.06
N SER A 125 20.36 -5.35 -9.36
CA SER A 125 19.59 -4.44 -10.21
C SER A 125 18.08 -4.80 -10.23
N LEU A 126 17.71 -6.10 -10.23
CA LEU A 126 16.32 -6.52 -10.10
C LEU A 126 15.78 -6.33 -8.68
N LEU A 127 16.59 -6.53 -7.64
CA LEU A 127 16.20 -6.20 -6.26
C LEU A 127 15.91 -4.71 -6.10
N PHE A 128 16.74 -3.86 -6.72
CA PHE A 128 16.49 -2.41 -6.74
C PHE A 128 15.21 -2.07 -7.50
N TRP A 129 14.94 -2.73 -8.65
CA TRP A 129 13.69 -2.56 -9.38
C TRP A 129 12.48 -2.95 -8.53
N ARG A 130 12.52 -4.09 -7.81
CA ARG A 130 11.46 -4.50 -6.90
C ARG A 130 11.12 -3.41 -5.87
N SER A 131 12.13 -2.92 -5.17
CA SER A 131 11.97 -1.85 -4.17
C SER A 131 11.51 -0.54 -4.81
N SER A 132 11.95 -0.25 -6.02
CA SER A 132 11.53 0.92 -6.80
C SER A 132 10.04 0.87 -7.15
N THR A 133 9.48 -0.31 -7.47
CA THR A 133 8.03 -0.45 -7.70
C THR A 133 7.22 -0.09 -6.46
N HIS A 134 7.69 -0.46 -5.25
CA HIS A 134 7.08 0.00 -3.99
C HIS A 134 7.14 1.51 -3.85
N PHE A 135 8.33 2.10 -4.07
CA PHE A 135 8.49 3.55 -3.97
C PHE A 135 7.56 4.30 -4.93
N ILE A 136 7.48 3.86 -6.20
CA ILE A 136 6.58 4.43 -7.21
C ILE A 136 5.13 4.22 -6.79
N GLY A 137 4.76 3.03 -6.33
CA GLY A 137 3.41 2.68 -5.90
C GLY A 137 2.95 3.44 -4.67
N GLY A 138 3.84 3.62 -3.67
CA GLY A 138 3.55 4.41 -2.47
C GLY A 138 3.32 5.89 -2.76
N LEU A 139 4.15 6.45 -3.63
CA LEU A 139 4.03 7.83 -4.09
C LEU A 139 3.00 7.96 -5.22
N GLY A 140 2.77 6.88 -5.98
CA GLY A 140 2.05 6.86 -7.24
C GLY A 140 0.65 7.42 -7.14
N VAL A 141 -0.10 7.03 -6.13
CA VAL A 141 -1.43 7.54 -5.85
C VAL A 141 -1.41 9.06 -5.69
N VAL A 142 -0.41 9.60 -5.00
CA VAL A 142 -0.32 11.03 -4.69
C VAL A 142 0.30 11.82 -5.85
N VAL A 143 1.40 11.35 -6.42
CA VAL A 143 2.15 12.06 -7.48
C VAL A 143 1.52 11.86 -8.85
N PHE A 144 0.94 10.70 -9.15
CA PHE A 144 0.20 10.50 -10.38
C PHE A 144 -0.98 11.47 -10.48
N LEU A 145 -1.70 11.71 -9.40
CA LEU A 145 -2.77 12.70 -9.38
C LEU A 145 -2.26 14.13 -9.61
N LEU A 146 -1.06 14.47 -9.09
CA LEU A 146 -0.43 15.78 -9.33
C LEU A 146 -0.03 16.00 -10.77
N LEU A 147 0.67 15.03 -11.35
CA LEU A 147 1.21 15.12 -12.71
C LEU A 147 0.09 15.03 -13.76
N ILE A 148 -1.00 14.37 -13.41
CA ILE A 148 -2.08 13.99 -14.30
C ILE A 148 -3.14 15.08 -14.47
N ILE A 149 -3.42 15.91 -13.44
CA ILE A 149 -4.54 16.85 -13.48
C ILE A 149 -4.06 18.30 -13.57
N PRO A 150 -4.52 19.11 -14.56
CA PRO A 150 -4.14 20.51 -14.72
C PRO A 150 -4.47 21.36 -13.50
N ASN A 151 -3.65 22.38 -13.24
CA ASN A 151 -3.61 23.20 -12.02
C ASN A 151 -4.91 23.98 -11.67
N SER A 152 -5.90 24.02 -12.56
CA SER A 152 -7.12 24.86 -12.43
C SER A 152 -8.44 24.11 -12.47
N SER A 153 -8.46 22.77 -12.45
CA SER A 153 -9.68 21.99 -12.64
C SER A 153 -10.40 21.61 -11.32
N PRO A 154 -11.72 21.87 -11.18
CA PRO A 154 -12.52 21.34 -10.07
C PRO A 154 -12.51 19.82 -9.95
N VAL A 155 -12.21 19.12 -11.06
CA VAL A 155 -12.09 17.66 -11.15
C VAL A 155 -10.91 17.14 -10.32
N ARG A 156 -9.80 17.88 -10.25
CA ARG A 156 -8.63 17.52 -9.46
C ARG A 156 -8.97 17.40 -7.97
N LEU A 157 -9.70 18.36 -7.44
CA LEU A 157 -10.18 18.34 -6.07
C LEU A 157 -11.03 17.08 -5.79
N ARG A 158 -11.87 16.66 -6.75
CA ARG A 158 -12.70 15.46 -6.60
C ARG A 158 -11.90 14.15 -6.67
N LEU A 159 -10.93 14.05 -7.56
CA LEU A 159 -10.09 12.84 -7.70
C LEU A 159 -9.15 12.65 -6.49
N THR A 160 -8.48 13.71 -6.06
CA THR A 160 -7.67 13.68 -4.82
C THR A 160 -8.51 13.35 -3.60
N ASN A 161 -9.77 13.82 -3.58
CA ASN A 161 -10.73 13.55 -2.53
C ASN A 161 -11.30 12.13 -2.55
N MET A 162 -11.12 11.36 -3.61
CA MET A 162 -11.58 9.98 -3.70
C MET A 162 -10.57 8.98 -3.13
N GLU A 163 -9.29 9.32 -3.20
CA GLU A 163 -8.23 8.54 -2.55
C GLU A 163 -8.04 8.93 -1.07
N LEU A 164 -8.48 10.15 -0.71
CA LEU A 164 -8.60 10.58 0.67
C LEU A 164 -10.05 10.36 1.12
N SER A 165 -10.25 9.67 2.24
CA SER A 165 -11.60 9.57 2.80
C SER A 165 -12.19 10.97 3.02
N SER A 166 -13.52 11.06 2.94
CA SER A 166 -14.25 12.33 3.15
C SER A 166 -13.88 13.03 4.46
N LEU A 167 -13.39 12.27 5.43
CA LEU A 167 -13.03 12.72 6.77
C LEU A 167 -11.67 13.42 6.85
N ALA A 168 -10.77 13.12 5.89
CA ALA A 168 -9.47 13.78 5.79
C ALA A 168 -9.52 15.13 5.06
N ARG A 169 -10.68 15.49 4.44
CA ARG A 169 -10.83 16.69 3.61
C ARG A 169 -10.82 18.01 4.35
N ASP A 170 -11.38 18.03 5.55
CA ASP A 170 -11.72 19.31 6.20
C ASP A 170 -10.58 19.99 6.93
N ASP A 171 -9.52 19.25 7.28
CA ASP A 171 -8.32 19.82 7.89
C ASP A 171 -7.43 20.55 6.85
N TYR A 172 -7.74 20.41 5.55
CA TYR A 172 -6.90 20.92 4.46
C TYR A 172 -7.68 21.72 3.43
N ARG A 173 -8.18 22.90 3.77
CA ARG A 173 -8.72 23.89 2.84
C ARG A 173 -7.68 24.55 1.93
N SER A 174 -6.46 24.04 1.84
CA SER A 174 -5.46 24.55 0.90
C SER A 174 -5.73 24.05 -0.52
N ARG A 175 -5.38 24.89 -1.53
CA ARG A 175 -5.50 24.51 -2.95
C ARG A 175 -4.93 23.11 -3.17
N ALA A 176 -5.64 22.24 -3.88
CA ALA A 176 -5.30 20.83 -4.10
C ALA A 176 -3.82 20.57 -4.45
N ASN A 177 -3.21 21.47 -5.22
CA ASN A 177 -1.79 21.43 -5.56
C ASN A 177 -0.88 21.46 -4.33
N LYS A 178 -1.18 22.30 -3.32
CA LYS A 178 -0.35 22.40 -2.12
C LYS A 178 -0.43 21.12 -1.30
N THR A 179 -1.60 20.51 -1.18
CA THR A 179 -1.79 19.28 -0.40
C THR A 179 -0.95 18.13 -0.94
N VAL A 180 -0.93 17.98 -2.25
CA VAL A 180 -0.20 16.87 -2.88
C VAL A 180 1.31 17.11 -2.84
N PHE A 181 1.77 18.36 -3.05
CA PHE A 181 3.20 18.70 -2.81
C PHE A 181 3.61 18.44 -1.36
N ILE A 182 2.76 18.78 -0.40
CA ILE A 182 2.98 18.49 1.01
C ILE A 182 3.17 16.97 1.24
N PHE A 183 2.27 16.16 0.68
CA PHE A 183 2.36 14.70 0.83
C PHE A 183 3.62 14.13 0.18
N ALA A 184 3.97 14.59 -1.03
CA ALA A 184 5.19 14.18 -1.71
C ALA A 184 6.45 14.54 -0.90
N TRP A 185 6.53 15.77 -0.37
CA TRP A 185 7.66 16.19 0.44
C TRP A 185 7.77 15.45 1.76
N VAL A 186 6.64 15.17 2.44
CA VAL A 186 6.64 14.36 3.67
C VAL A 186 7.11 12.94 3.36
N TYR A 187 6.59 12.34 2.28
CA TYR A 187 6.99 11.00 1.84
C TYR A 187 8.49 10.92 1.55
N LEU A 188 9.01 11.83 0.72
CA LEU A 188 10.43 11.91 0.41
C LEU A 188 11.30 12.18 1.66
N GLY A 189 10.82 13.03 2.55
CA GLY A 189 11.49 13.33 3.82
C GLY A 189 11.58 12.12 4.74
N ILE A 190 10.49 11.35 4.90
CA ILE A 190 10.50 10.10 5.68
C ILE A 190 11.44 9.09 5.03
N CYS A 191 11.41 8.95 3.69
CA CYS A 191 12.27 8.03 2.97
C CYS A 191 13.76 8.38 3.13
N ALA A 192 14.12 9.65 2.99
CA ALA A 192 15.50 10.11 3.20
C ALA A 192 15.96 9.90 4.65
N LEU A 193 15.09 10.19 5.62
CA LEU A 193 15.39 9.96 7.04
C LEU A 193 15.56 8.48 7.34
N ALA A 194 14.71 7.61 6.79
CA ALA A 194 14.83 6.15 6.93
C ALA A 194 16.15 5.65 6.34
N PHE A 195 16.50 6.08 5.12
CA PHE A 195 17.76 5.73 4.47
C PHE A 195 18.98 6.09 5.34
N VAL A 196 19.05 7.34 5.80
CA VAL A 196 20.17 7.79 6.64
C VAL A 196 20.21 7.03 7.97
N SER A 197 19.05 6.82 8.60
CA SER A 197 18.96 6.09 9.87
C SER A 197 19.42 4.64 9.74
N TYR A 198 19.04 3.95 8.66
CA TYR A 198 19.47 2.58 8.39
C TYR A 198 20.99 2.49 8.11
N MET A 199 21.55 3.44 7.39
CA MET A 199 23.00 3.51 7.19
C MET A 199 23.74 3.71 8.50
N LEU A 200 23.29 4.63 9.34
CA LEU A 200 23.88 4.88 10.66
C LEU A 200 23.72 3.67 11.61
N ALA A 201 22.67 2.87 11.43
CA ALA A 201 22.45 1.63 12.17
C ALA A 201 23.27 0.43 11.65
N GLY A 202 24.04 0.61 10.57
CA GLY A 202 24.98 -0.40 10.04
C GLY A 202 24.47 -1.21 8.84
N MET A 203 23.36 -0.84 8.19
CA MET A 203 22.99 -1.42 6.91
C MET A 203 23.92 -0.96 5.80
N SER A 204 24.16 -1.83 4.80
CA SER A 204 24.84 -1.42 3.57
C SER A 204 24.04 -0.32 2.86
N PRO A 205 24.66 0.61 2.09
CA PRO A 205 23.93 1.64 1.35
C PRO A 205 22.87 1.06 0.42
N PHE A 206 23.15 -0.11 -0.17
CA PHE A 206 22.20 -0.81 -1.04
C PHE A 206 21.01 -1.35 -0.26
N ASP A 207 21.22 -2.03 0.85
CA ASP A 207 20.13 -2.54 1.68
C ASP A 207 19.33 -1.38 2.29
N ALA A 208 20.01 -0.32 2.74
CA ALA A 208 19.37 0.85 3.36
C ALA A 208 18.39 1.56 2.41
N ILE A 209 18.78 1.80 1.13
CA ILE A 209 17.89 2.48 0.17
C ILE A 209 16.69 1.59 -0.20
N ASN A 210 16.89 0.29 -0.38
CA ASN A 210 15.83 -0.64 -0.73
C ASN A 210 14.81 -0.77 0.41
N HIS A 211 15.27 -0.90 1.66
CA HIS A 211 14.38 -0.97 2.81
C HIS A 211 13.73 0.39 3.13
N ALA A 212 14.40 1.53 2.87
CA ALA A 212 13.78 2.84 2.98
C ALA A 212 12.64 3.01 1.97
N PHE A 213 12.80 2.57 0.73
CA PHE A 213 11.73 2.57 -0.27
C PHE A 213 10.55 1.71 0.17
N SER A 214 10.84 0.49 0.65
CA SER A 214 9.82 -0.46 1.07
C SER A 214 9.05 0.02 2.31
N VAL A 215 9.74 0.47 3.36
CA VAL A 215 9.09 0.87 4.61
C VAL A 215 8.26 2.15 4.45
N CYS A 216 8.73 3.13 3.69
CA CYS A 216 7.99 4.38 3.46
C CYS A 216 6.77 4.19 2.56
N ALA A 217 6.87 3.28 1.61
CA ALA A 217 5.76 2.87 0.76
C ALA A 217 4.77 1.94 1.47
N THR A 218 5.12 1.44 2.67
CA THR A 218 4.38 0.39 3.39
C THR A 218 4.20 -0.87 2.53
N GLY A 219 5.30 -1.36 1.93
CA GLY A 219 5.24 -2.33 0.84
C GLY A 219 5.72 -3.75 1.16
N GLY A 220 6.72 -3.94 2.02
CA GLY A 220 7.16 -5.26 2.51
C GLY A 220 8.28 -5.95 1.75
N PHE A 221 8.59 -5.59 0.52
CA PHE A 221 9.71 -6.19 -0.18
C PHE A 221 11.04 -5.91 0.53
N SER A 222 11.86 -6.94 0.61
CA SER A 222 13.20 -6.90 1.18
C SER A 222 14.22 -7.41 0.15
N THR A 223 15.48 -7.07 0.36
CA THR A 223 16.65 -7.61 -0.35
C THR A 223 17.13 -8.92 0.27
N ARG A 224 16.51 -9.36 1.39
CA ARG A 224 16.92 -10.52 2.19
C ARG A 224 15.76 -11.47 2.41
N ASN A 225 16.04 -12.79 2.42
CA ASN A 225 15.04 -13.82 2.65
C ASN A 225 14.39 -13.72 4.03
N LEU A 226 15.17 -13.38 5.05
CA LEU A 226 14.67 -13.16 6.41
C LEU A 226 14.18 -11.74 6.67
N SER A 227 13.96 -10.95 5.61
CA SER A 227 13.48 -9.56 5.72
C SER A 227 14.37 -8.74 6.69
N ILE A 228 13.80 -7.93 7.57
CA ILE A 228 14.53 -7.15 8.59
C ILE A 228 15.23 -8.05 9.60
N GLY A 229 14.72 -9.25 9.85
CA GLY A 229 15.33 -10.23 10.74
C GLY A 229 16.75 -10.67 10.35
N HIS A 230 17.12 -10.55 9.05
CA HIS A 230 18.46 -10.83 8.55
C HIS A 230 19.55 -10.02 9.28
N PHE A 231 19.28 -8.77 9.60
CA PHE A 231 20.27 -7.85 10.18
C PHE A 231 20.57 -8.15 11.66
N ARG A 232 19.74 -8.96 12.33
CA ARG A 232 19.90 -9.36 13.75
C ARG A 232 20.20 -8.19 14.69
N SER A 233 19.67 -7.00 14.40
CA SER A 233 19.88 -5.77 15.15
C SER A 233 18.55 -5.25 15.72
N GLU A 234 18.49 -5.15 17.06
CA GLU A 234 17.33 -4.57 17.73
C GLU A 234 17.13 -3.09 17.38
N LEU A 235 18.24 -2.38 17.12
CA LEU A 235 18.22 -0.99 16.70
C LEU A 235 17.53 -0.85 15.33
N ILE A 236 17.92 -1.67 14.33
CA ILE A 236 17.31 -1.67 13.01
C ILE A 236 15.84 -2.03 13.09
N SER A 237 15.49 -3.05 13.88
CA SER A 237 14.09 -3.46 14.10
C SER A 237 13.26 -2.34 14.73
N SER A 238 13.79 -1.66 15.75
CA SER A 238 13.12 -0.54 16.42
C SER A 238 12.95 0.68 15.50
N LEU A 239 13.98 1.02 14.72
CA LEU A 239 13.89 2.08 13.71
C LEU A 239 12.83 1.75 12.65
N THR A 240 12.74 0.49 12.22
CA THR A 240 11.73 0.05 11.27
C THR A 240 10.32 0.19 11.83
N ILE A 241 10.08 -0.16 13.10
CA ILE A 241 8.80 0.09 13.78
C ILE A 241 8.43 1.58 13.71
N VAL A 242 9.39 2.46 14.02
CA VAL A 242 9.14 3.92 13.98
C VAL A 242 8.78 4.39 12.58
N PHE A 243 9.51 3.95 11.54
CA PHE A 243 9.23 4.37 10.16
C PHE A 243 7.94 3.78 9.61
N MET A 244 7.60 2.52 9.93
CA MET A 244 6.29 1.93 9.60
C MET A 244 5.15 2.72 10.25
N TYR A 245 5.30 3.10 11.51
CA TYR A 245 4.32 3.95 12.21
C TYR A 245 4.20 5.34 11.57
N LEU A 246 5.30 6.02 11.26
CA LEU A 246 5.30 7.33 10.60
C LEU A 246 4.65 7.28 9.21
N ALA A 247 4.93 6.23 8.43
CA ALA A 247 4.33 6.02 7.11
C ALA A 247 2.82 5.74 7.18
N SER A 248 2.31 5.24 8.33
CA SER A 248 0.88 4.96 8.56
C SER A 248 0.08 6.14 9.11
N ILE A 249 0.73 7.23 9.50
CA ILE A 249 0.07 8.46 9.96
C ILE A 249 -0.33 9.32 8.74
N HIS A 250 -1.40 10.08 8.87
CA HIS A 250 -1.82 11.06 7.88
C HIS A 250 -0.70 12.10 7.64
N PHE A 251 -0.14 12.14 6.43
CA PHE A 251 1.05 12.97 6.10
C PHE A 251 0.83 14.47 6.36
N GLY A 252 -0.39 14.92 6.19
CA GLY A 252 -0.70 16.29 6.51
C GLY A 252 -0.59 16.63 7.99
N LEU A 253 -0.88 15.70 8.92
CA LEU A 253 -0.66 15.95 10.36
C LEU A 253 0.84 16.09 10.65
N ILE A 254 1.67 15.26 10.01
CA ILE A 254 3.13 15.35 10.12
C ILE A 254 3.60 16.72 9.62
N PHE A 255 3.14 17.12 8.42
CA PHE A 255 3.50 18.43 7.86
C PHE A 255 3.08 19.59 8.77
N MET A 256 1.84 19.60 9.26
CA MET A 256 1.36 20.66 10.15
C MET A 256 2.14 20.73 11.45
N THR A 257 2.53 19.58 11.99
CA THR A 257 3.35 19.50 13.20
C THR A 257 4.71 20.15 12.99
N LEU A 258 5.37 19.83 11.86
CA LEU A 258 6.67 20.39 11.49
C LEU A 258 6.56 21.89 11.14
N ALA A 259 5.59 22.28 10.32
CA ALA A 259 5.41 23.66 9.86
C ALA A 259 5.05 24.61 11.01
N ASN A 260 4.18 24.21 11.91
CA ASN A 260 3.72 25.03 13.03
C ASN A 260 4.60 24.87 14.28
N ARG A 261 5.56 23.94 14.27
CA ARG A 261 6.42 23.58 15.40
C ARG A 261 5.62 23.30 16.69
N THR A 262 4.44 22.65 16.57
CA THR A 262 3.56 22.31 17.69
C THR A 262 3.05 20.89 17.54
N LEU A 263 2.86 20.18 18.66
CA LEU A 263 2.31 18.83 18.67
C LEU A 263 0.75 18.80 18.65
N ARG A 264 0.11 19.98 18.60
CA ARG A 264 -1.36 20.07 18.60
C ARG A 264 -2.04 19.31 17.44
N PRO A 265 -1.52 19.28 16.19
CA PRO A 265 -2.12 18.49 15.12
C PRO A 265 -2.17 17.00 15.41
N LEU A 266 -1.21 16.47 16.18
CA LEU A 266 -1.19 15.04 16.57
C LEU A 266 -2.29 14.69 17.59
N ASN A 267 -2.96 15.67 18.18
CA ASN A 267 -4.13 15.44 19.05
C ASN A 267 -5.40 15.15 18.23
N ASN A 268 -5.28 14.32 17.19
CA ASN A 268 -6.37 13.90 16.29
C ASN A 268 -7.02 12.61 16.84
N PRO A 269 -8.35 12.49 16.85
CA PRO A 269 -9.06 11.31 17.36
C PRO A 269 -8.72 10.04 16.61
N VAL A 270 -8.48 10.11 15.29
CA VAL A 270 -8.09 8.94 14.48
C VAL A 270 -6.71 8.45 14.88
N LEU A 271 -5.74 9.37 15.02
CA LEU A 271 -4.39 9.00 15.44
C LEU A 271 -4.38 8.41 16.85
N LYS A 272 -5.17 8.96 17.76
CA LYS A 272 -5.31 8.38 19.11
C LYS A 272 -5.90 6.97 19.09
N PHE A 273 -6.97 6.75 18.31
CA PHE A 273 -7.59 5.44 18.16
C PHE A 273 -6.60 4.43 17.60
N TYR A 274 -5.90 4.80 16.51
CA TYR A 274 -4.90 3.96 15.86
C TYR A 274 -3.74 3.63 16.82
N THR A 275 -3.14 4.63 17.45
CA THR A 275 -2.01 4.44 18.36
C THR A 275 -2.40 3.60 19.59
N LEU A 276 -3.58 3.87 20.18
CA LEU A 276 -4.07 3.08 21.30
C LEU A 276 -4.32 1.62 20.90
N GLY A 277 -4.92 1.40 19.74
CA GLY A 277 -5.12 0.07 19.16
C GLY A 277 -3.80 -0.68 18.98
N LEU A 278 -2.78 -0.02 18.40
CA LEU A 278 -1.44 -0.61 18.27
C LEU A 278 -0.84 -1.00 19.62
N ILE A 279 -0.91 -0.12 20.63
CA ILE A 279 -0.36 -0.41 21.97
C ILE A 279 -1.05 -1.62 22.59
N VAL A 280 -2.39 -1.65 22.58
CA VAL A 280 -3.16 -2.76 23.14
C VAL A 280 -2.86 -4.07 22.42
N CYS A 281 -2.90 -4.08 21.09
CA CYS A 281 -2.60 -5.26 20.28
C CYS A 281 -1.15 -5.74 20.50
N SER A 282 -0.17 -4.83 20.57
CA SER A 282 1.23 -5.18 20.83
C SER A 282 1.42 -5.82 22.20
N VAL A 283 0.82 -5.25 23.25
CA VAL A 283 0.92 -5.80 24.60
C VAL A 283 0.29 -7.20 24.67
N LEU A 284 -0.92 -7.37 24.13
CA LEU A 284 -1.61 -8.66 24.14
C LEU A 284 -0.85 -9.72 23.35
N SER A 285 -0.34 -9.37 22.15
CA SER A 285 0.48 -10.27 21.35
C SER A 285 1.76 -10.68 22.06
N SER A 286 2.48 -9.71 22.64
CA SER A 286 3.73 -9.96 23.38
C SER A 286 3.54 -10.85 24.61
N ILE A 287 2.45 -10.64 25.36
CA ILE A 287 2.12 -11.49 26.52
C ILE A 287 1.87 -12.94 26.07
N SER A 288 1.09 -13.15 25.01
CA SER A 288 0.81 -14.48 24.47
C SER A 288 2.08 -15.18 23.97
N LEU A 289 2.91 -14.49 23.19
CA LEU A 289 4.19 -15.05 22.70
C LEU A 289 5.10 -15.49 23.84
N LYS A 290 5.15 -14.73 24.92
CA LYS A 290 5.95 -15.06 26.11
C LYS A 290 5.35 -16.21 26.91
N MET A 291 4.05 -16.22 27.12
CA MET A 291 3.38 -17.24 27.94
C MET A 291 3.40 -18.62 27.27
N GLU A 292 3.33 -18.68 25.95
CA GLU A 292 3.36 -19.92 25.18
C GLU A 292 4.79 -20.36 24.80
N GLY A 293 5.80 -19.64 25.28
CA GLY A 293 7.20 -20.07 25.18
C GLY A 293 7.82 -19.91 23.79
N ILE A 294 7.20 -19.15 22.88
CA ILE A 294 7.77 -18.82 21.57
C ILE A 294 9.03 -17.98 21.74
N ASP A 295 8.97 -16.98 22.62
CA ASP A 295 10.09 -16.11 22.95
C ASP A 295 10.64 -16.39 24.35
N ASN A 296 11.97 -16.54 24.44
CA ASN A 296 12.64 -16.87 25.71
C ASN A 296 12.68 -15.69 26.70
N THR A 297 12.65 -14.45 26.22
CA THR A 297 12.74 -13.24 27.05
C THR A 297 11.58 -12.29 26.80
N TRP A 298 11.18 -11.51 27.82
CA TRP A 298 10.16 -10.48 27.67
C TRP A 298 10.56 -9.41 26.64
N ALA A 299 11.85 -9.02 26.60
CA ALA A 299 12.34 -8.03 25.64
C ALA A 299 12.13 -8.50 24.20
N ARG A 300 12.43 -9.78 23.91
CA ARG A 300 12.22 -10.36 22.58
C ARG A 300 10.75 -10.48 22.25
N ALA A 301 9.91 -10.95 23.17
CA ALA A 301 8.48 -11.05 22.98
C ALA A 301 7.83 -9.66 22.70
N PHE A 302 8.27 -8.60 23.39
CA PHE A 302 7.81 -7.25 23.10
C PHE A 302 8.29 -6.72 21.76
N LEU A 303 9.52 -7.03 21.37
CA LEU A 303 10.03 -6.62 20.06
C LEU A 303 9.27 -7.33 18.93
N ASP A 304 9.14 -8.65 18.99
CA ASP A 304 8.49 -9.47 17.96
C ASP A 304 7.00 -9.16 17.87
N GLY A 305 6.30 -9.09 19.01
CA GLY A 305 4.87 -8.74 19.07
C GLY A 305 4.59 -7.35 18.52
N THR A 306 5.36 -6.34 18.97
CA THR A 306 5.18 -4.95 18.53
C THR A 306 5.53 -4.80 17.04
N PHE A 307 6.63 -5.42 16.59
CA PHE A 307 7.06 -5.32 15.19
C PHE A 307 5.98 -5.83 14.24
N HIS A 308 5.48 -7.06 14.48
CA HIS A 308 4.49 -7.65 13.57
C HIS A 308 3.13 -6.96 13.67
N VAL A 309 2.69 -6.55 14.86
CA VAL A 309 1.47 -5.75 15.01
C VAL A 309 1.55 -4.45 14.21
N VAL A 310 2.67 -3.70 14.33
CA VAL A 310 2.86 -2.47 13.55
C VAL A 310 3.01 -2.77 12.07
N SER A 311 3.71 -3.84 11.70
CA SER A 311 3.90 -4.26 10.31
C SER A 311 2.57 -4.56 9.61
N TYR A 312 1.69 -5.33 10.24
CA TYR A 312 0.38 -5.66 9.68
C TYR A 312 -0.59 -4.47 9.70
N ALA A 313 -0.63 -3.70 10.78
CA ALA A 313 -1.48 -2.52 10.87
C ALA A 313 -1.04 -1.36 9.95
N SER A 314 0.26 -1.23 9.68
CA SER A 314 0.79 -0.29 8.68
C SER A 314 0.72 -0.82 7.26
N THR A 315 0.27 -2.06 7.05
CA THR A 315 0.30 -2.78 5.76
C THR A 315 1.70 -2.86 5.15
N SER A 316 2.75 -2.87 5.97
CA SER A 316 4.13 -2.95 5.49
C SER A 316 4.56 -4.37 5.17
N GLY A 317 4.05 -5.39 5.87
CA GLY A 317 4.41 -6.77 5.63
C GLY A 317 5.88 -7.15 5.89
N LEU A 318 6.70 -6.25 6.46
CA LEU A 318 8.07 -6.55 6.87
C LEU A 318 8.07 -7.48 8.08
N ALA A 319 9.11 -8.32 8.21
CA ALA A 319 9.22 -9.33 9.26
C ALA A 319 10.58 -9.36 9.95
N ILE A 320 10.60 -9.78 11.21
CA ILE A 320 11.82 -10.07 11.98
C ILE A 320 11.86 -11.50 12.49
N SER A 321 10.72 -12.20 12.46
CA SER A 321 10.58 -13.61 12.81
C SER A 321 9.46 -14.25 11.98
N ASP A 322 9.45 -15.59 11.94
CA ASP A 322 8.41 -16.36 11.26
C ASP A 322 7.19 -16.50 12.17
N ASN A 323 6.01 -16.11 11.65
CA ASN A 323 4.74 -16.24 12.36
C ASN A 323 3.96 -17.52 12.02
N ALA A 324 4.53 -18.43 11.22
CA ALA A 324 3.83 -19.65 10.78
C ALA A 324 3.41 -20.56 11.95
N HIS A 325 4.18 -20.52 13.05
CA HIS A 325 3.94 -21.32 14.24
C HIS A 325 3.52 -20.51 15.46
N TRP A 326 3.03 -19.29 15.24
CA TRP A 326 2.58 -18.45 16.33
C TRP A 326 1.27 -18.95 16.95
N PRO A 327 1.03 -18.69 18.25
CA PRO A 327 -0.23 -19.00 18.91
C PRO A 327 -1.44 -18.34 18.25
N VAL A 328 -2.63 -18.88 18.54
CA VAL A 328 -3.89 -18.42 17.92
C VAL A 328 -4.17 -16.94 18.20
N LEU A 329 -3.91 -16.47 19.45
CA LEU A 329 -4.22 -15.10 19.83
C LEU A 329 -3.40 -14.05 19.08
N PRO A 330 -2.06 -14.12 19.00
CA PRO A 330 -1.28 -13.24 18.13
C PRO A 330 -1.71 -13.30 16.66
N CYS A 331 -1.94 -14.50 16.11
CA CYS A 331 -2.41 -14.66 14.73
C CYS A 331 -3.74 -13.94 14.49
N PHE A 332 -4.70 -14.08 15.40
CA PHE A 332 -5.98 -13.38 15.32
C PHE A 332 -5.83 -11.85 15.44
N ILE A 333 -4.92 -11.38 16.30
CA ILE A 333 -4.58 -9.95 16.40
C ILE A 333 -4.00 -9.45 15.08
N LEU A 334 -3.10 -10.19 14.44
CA LEU A 334 -2.54 -9.79 13.14
C LEU A 334 -3.62 -9.69 12.05
N ILE A 335 -4.59 -10.60 12.00
CA ILE A 335 -5.74 -10.52 11.09
C ILE A 335 -6.55 -9.23 11.34
N ILE A 336 -6.85 -8.90 12.60
CA ILE A 336 -7.56 -7.66 12.94
C ILE A 336 -6.73 -6.44 12.51
N CYS A 337 -5.43 -6.44 12.77
CA CYS A 337 -4.51 -5.36 12.39
C CYS A 337 -4.41 -5.19 10.88
N SER A 338 -4.48 -6.29 10.10
CA SER A 338 -4.51 -6.21 8.64
C SER A 338 -5.82 -5.63 8.09
N LEU A 339 -6.93 -5.79 8.81
CA LEU A 339 -8.21 -5.18 8.45
C LEU A 339 -8.25 -3.70 8.86
N VAL A 340 -7.90 -3.41 10.14
CA VAL A 340 -7.93 -2.04 10.69
C VAL A 340 -6.55 -1.40 10.52
N CYS A 341 -6.33 -0.82 9.36
CA CYS A 341 -5.03 -0.24 8.98
C CYS A 341 -4.87 1.22 9.39
N GLY A 342 -3.76 1.82 8.97
CA GLY A 342 -3.40 3.20 9.29
C GLY A 342 -4.42 4.28 8.93
N CYS A 343 -4.04 5.52 9.08
CA CYS A 343 -4.90 6.68 8.86
C CYS A 343 -5.10 6.96 7.36
N SER A 344 -6.26 7.49 6.98
CA SER A 344 -6.43 8.05 5.63
C SER A 344 -5.43 9.16 5.36
N GLY A 345 -4.91 9.22 4.13
CA GLY A 345 -3.84 10.17 3.78
C GLY A 345 -2.44 9.73 4.22
N SER A 346 -2.27 8.45 4.47
CA SER A 346 -1.00 7.73 4.59
C SER A 346 -0.79 6.81 3.38
N THR A 347 0.33 6.09 3.32
CA THR A 347 0.63 5.10 2.26
C THR A 347 -0.04 3.74 2.48
N THR A 348 -0.67 3.51 3.63
CA THR A 348 -1.26 2.20 3.99
C THR A 348 -2.43 1.80 3.09
N GLY A 349 -2.62 0.49 2.89
CA GLY A 349 -3.80 -0.12 2.27
C GLY A 349 -4.98 -0.31 3.22
N GLY A 350 -5.82 -1.30 2.97
CA GLY A 350 -6.88 -1.81 3.82
C GLY A 350 -8.00 -0.85 4.20
N LEU A 351 -8.79 -1.26 5.20
CA LEU A 351 -9.81 -0.38 5.80
C LEU A 351 -9.14 0.65 6.71
N LYS A 352 -9.26 1.91 6.35
CA LYS A 352 -8.64 2.98 7.11
C LYS A 352 -9.29 3.13 8.48
N SER A 353 -8.49 3.46 9.52
CA SER A 353 -8.95 3.64 10.91
C SER A 353 -10.10 4.65 11.06
N ASP A 354 -10.15 5.69 10.21
CA ASP A 354 -11.23 6.67 10.21
C ASP A 354 -12.58 6.05 9.81
N ARG A 355 -12.62 5.14 8.84
CA ARG A 355 -13.83 4.41 8.45
C ARG A 355 -14.36 3.54 9.60
N VAL A 356 -13.46 2.90 10.32
CA VAL A 356 -13.81 2.05 11.48
C VAL A 356 -14.41 2.90 12.61
N ILE A 357 -13.87 4.08 12.89
CA ILE A 357 -14.43 5.01 13.87
C ILE A 357 -15.85 5.44 13.48
N VAL A 358 -16.06 5.74 12.19
CA VAL A 358 -17.41 6.09 11.68
C VAL A 358 -18.38 4.93 11.83
N LEU A 359 -17.95 3.69 11.53
CA LEU A 359 -18.76 2.50 11.73
C LEU A 359 -19.20 2.35 13.19
N PHE A 360 -18.27 2.44 14.14
CA PHE A 360 -18.60 2.38 15.57
C PHE A 360 -19.55 3.51 15.98
N GLY A 361 -19.36 4.72 15.47
CA GLY A 361 -20.24 5.86 15.67
C GLY A 361 -21.66 5.59 15.15
N ALA A 362 -21.77 5.03 13.96
CA ALA A 362 -23.05 4.70 13.33
C ALA A 362 -23.78 3.56 14.07
N VAL A 363 -23.06 2.51 14.46
CA VAL A 363 -23.62 1.42 15.26
C VAL A 363 -24.16 1.94 16.59
N ARG A 364 -23.37 2.78 17.30
CA ARG A 364 -23.80 3.43 18.55
C ARG A 364 -25.06 4.27 18.33
N MET A 365 -25.07 5.10 17.29
CA MET A 365 -26.25 5.91 16.93
C MET A 365 -27.49 5.05 16.71
N GLN A 366 -27.36 3.95 15.97
CA GLN A 366 -28.48 3.04 15.68
C GLN A 366 -29.02 2.35 16.94
N ILE A 367 -28.12 1.90 17.86
CA ILE A 367 -28.52 1.31 19.14
C ILE A 367 -29.31 2.32 19.98
N VAL A 368 -28.82 3.56 20.07
CA VAL A 368 -29.50 4.61 20.85
C VAL A 368 -30.84 5.01 20.21
N LYS A 369 -30.93 5.10 18.87
CA LYS A 369 -32.20 5.33 18.16
C LYS A 369 -33.23 4.21 18.42
N THR A 370 -32.77 2.97 18.56
CA THR A 370 -33.66 1.85 18.89
C THR A 370 -34.25 1.99 20.31
N LEU A 371 -33.48 2.52 21.26
CA LEU A 371 -33.91 2.76 22.63
C LEU A 371 -34.76 4.02 22.78
N TYR A 372 -34.44 5.06 22.00
CA TYR A 372 -35.06 6.38 22.06
C TYR A 372 -35.45 6.88 20.65
N PRO A 373 -36.54 6.37 20.04
CA PRO A 373 -36.90 6.64 18.63
C PRO A 373 -37.12 8.11 18.28
N SER A 374 -37.56 8.92 19.26
CA SER A 374 -37.83 10.35 19.06
C SER A 374 -36.60 11.26 19.19
N SER A 375 -35.44 10.68 19.57
CA SER A 375 -34.22 11.47 19.80
C SER A 375 -33.45 11.67 18.51
N VAL A 376 -32.90 12.87 18.31
CA VAL A 376 -32.01 13.19 17.22
C VAL A 376 -30.58 12.91 17.66
N PHE A 377 -30.00 11.83 17.14
CA PHE A 377 -28.60 11.49 17.41
C PHE A 377 -27.80 11.61 16.10
N GLU A 378 -26.60 12.15 16.24
CA GLU A 378 -25.67 12.40 15.14
C GLU A 378 -24.36 11.66 15.38
N VAL A 379 -23.74 11.19 14.29
CA VAL A 379 -22.40 10.58 14.37
C VAL A 379 -21.37 11.68 14.55
N LYS A 380 -20.63 11.64 15.66
CA LYS A 380 -19.57 12.60 15.96
C LYS A 380 -18.20 12.02 15.59
N PHE A 381 -17.45 12.80 14.85
CA PHE A 381 -16.05 12.53 14.52
C PHE A 381 -15.16 13.62 15.14
N GLY A 382 -14.59 13.33 16.29
CA GLY A 382 -13.93 14.34 17.11
C GLY A 382 -14.89 15.43 17.56
N ARG A 383 -14.66 16.66 17.11
CA ARG A 383 -15.54 17.82 17.38
C ARG A 383 -16.58 18.09 16.28
N ARG A 384 -16.51 17.35 15.18
CA ARG A 384 -17.39 17.54 14.02
C ARG A 384 -18.54 16.55 14.07
N ILE A 385 -19.72 17.02 13.64
CA ILE A 385 -20.88 16.19 13.38
C ILE A 385 -20.85 15.80 11.90
N LEU A 386 -20.97 14.50 11.63
CA LEU A 386 -21.04 13.98 10.27
C LEU A 386 -22.49 13.96 9.78
N ARG A 387 -22.70 14.35 8.52
CA ARG A 387 -23.98 14.22 7.84
C ARG A 387 -24.19 12.79 7.36
N ASP A 388 -25.43 12.37 7.20
CA ASP A 388 -25.76 11.04 6.68
C ASP A 388 -25.09 10.75 5.31
N GLU A 389 -24.98 11.78 4.45
CA GLU A 389 -24.27 11.71 3.16
C GLU A 389 -22.78 11.38 3.28
N GLU A 390 -22.18 11.58 4.44
CA GLU A 390 -20.77 11.27 4.74
C GLU A 390 -20.62 9.92 5.44
N VAL A 391 -21.63 9.49 6.19
CA VAL A 391 -21.63 8.24 6.97
C VAL A 391 -21.96 7.04 6.09
N TYR A 392 -23.06 7.11 5.30
CA TYR A 392 -23.50 5.98 4.47
C TYR A 392 -22.44 5.46 3.49
N PRO A 393 -21.70 6.29 2.73
CA PRO A 393 -20.68 5.80 1.83
C PRO A 393 -19.56 5.02 2.54
N GLN A 394 -19.23 5.36 3.79
CA GLN A 394 -18.20 4.65 4.56
C GLN A 394 -18.70 3.26 4.99
N ILE A 395 -19.96 3.17 5.45
CA ILE A 395 -20.56 1.89 5.82
C ILE A 395 -20.67 0.96 4.60
N LEU A 396 -21.16 1.50 3.47
CA LEU A 396 -21.27 0.75 2.23
C LEU A 396 -19.91 0.29 1.71
N TYR A 397 -18.87 1.11 1.87
CA TYR A 397 -17.52 0.70 1.51
C TYR A 397 -17.05 -0.50 2.35
N ILE A 398 -17.28 -0.47 3.66
CA ILE A 398 -16.91 -1.58 4.55
C ILE A 398 -17.69 -2.85 4.18
N ALA A 399 -18.99 -2.73 3.94
CA ALA A 399 -19.81 -3.87 3.50
C ALA A 399 -19.31 -4.46 2.18
N LEU A 400 -19.00 -3.60 1.19
CA LEU A 400 -18.47 -4.03 -0.11
C LEU A 400 -17.08 -4.66 0.02
N PHE A 401 -16.24 -4.17 0.93
CA PHE A 401 -14.92 -4.71 1.21
C PHE A 401 -15.01 -6.16 1.69
N PHE A 402 -15.87 -6.45 2.68
CA PHE A 402 -16.07 -7.82 3.16
C PHE A 402 -16.74 -8.71 2.12
N LEU A 403 -17.67 -8.17 1.33
CA LEU A 403 -18.30 -8.91 0.24
C LEU A 403 -17.26 -9.33 -0.81
N LEU A 404 -16.31 -8.46 -1.15
CA LEU A 404 -15.23 -8.78 -2.09
C LEU A 404 -14.29 -9.84 -1.54
N ILE A 405 -13.90 -9.78 -0.26
CA ILE A 405 -13.11 -10.86 0.38
C ILE A 405 -13.86 -12.18 0.25
N GLY A 406 -15.14 -12.21 0.59
CA GLY A 406 -15.97 -13.43 0.49
C GLY A 406 -16.08 -13.95 -0.95
N LEU A 407 -16.37 -13.07 -1.92
CA LEU A 407 -16.48 -13.44 -3.32
C LEU A 407 -15.16 -13.97 -3.88
N SER A 408 -14.06 -13.27 -3.62
CA SER A 408 -12.72 -13.66 -4.04
C SER A 408 -12.33 -15.02 -3.43
N SER A 409 -12.59 -15.22 -2.13
CA SER A 409 -12.33 -16.49 -1.46
C SER A 409 -13.13 -17.64 -2.08
N VAL A 410 -14.42 -17.43 -2.39
CA VAL A 410 -15.25 -18.45 -3.07
C VAL A 410 -14.70 -18.75 -4.47
N LEU A 411 -14.30 -17.75 -5.24
CA LEU A 411 -13.68 -17.96 -6.55
C LEU A 411 -12.38 -18.75 -6.44
N CYS A 412 -11.54 -18.48 -5.44
CA CYS A 412 -10.32 -19.25 -5.18
C CYS A 412 -10.63 -20.73 -4.90
N VAL A 413 -11.62 -21.02 -4.04
CA VAL A 413 -12.03 -22.40 -3.75
C VAL A 413 -12.59 -23.11 -5.00
N LEU A 414 -13.39 -22.41 -5.83
CA LEU A 414 -13.96 -22.98 -7.06
C LEU A 414 -12.89 -23.32 -8.12
N VAL A 415 -11.82 -22.56 -8.18
CA VAL A 415 -10.71 -22.81 -9.10
C VAL A 415 -9.77 -23.91 -8.60
N GLY A 416 -9.85 -24.27 -7.33
CA GLY A 416 -9.04 -25.27 -6.65
C GLY A 416 -7.95 -24.61 -5.81
N ASP A 417 -8.16 -24.61 -4.49
CA ASP A 417 -7.23 -24.10 -3.48
C ASP A 417 -6.68 -25.28 -2.66
N PRO A 418 -5.56 -25.89 -3.09
CA PRO A 418 -5.00 -27.06 -2.44
C PRO A 418 -4.44 -26.77 -1.05
N ASN A 419 -4.06 -25.52 -0.80
CA ASN A 419 -3.36 -25.08 0.42
C ASN A 419 -4.29 -24.42 1.45
N GLN A 420 -5.59 -24.29 1.13
CA GLN A 420 -6.61 -23.64 1.97
C GLN A 420 -6.29 -22.16 2.29
N HIS A 421 -5.66 -21.46 1.36
CA HIS A 421 -5.27 -20.05 1.51
C HIS A 421 -6.29 -19.04 0.96
N ALA A 422 -7.43 -19.52 0.42
CA ALA A 422 -8.42 -18.71 -0.25
C ALA A 422 -8.84 -17.48 0.57
N LEU A 423 -9.25 -17.67 1.81
CA LEU A 423 -9.70 -16.58 2.68
C LEU A 423 -8.55 -15.66 3.11
N LEU A 424 -7.46 -16.25 3.58
CA LEU A 424 -6.31 -15.49 4.12
C LEU A 424 -5.52 -14.79 3.01
N GLY A 425 -5.38 -15.42 1.84
CA GLY A 425 -4.75 -14.83 0.66
C GLY A 425 -5.57 -13.68 0.08
N SER A 426 -6.90 -13.84 -0.05
CA SER A 426 -7.80 -12.76 -0.50
C SER A 426 -7.79 -11.59 0.49
N LEU A 427 -7.81 -11.87 1.80
CA LEU A 427 -7.72 -10.85 2.83
C LEU A 427 -6.39 -10.08 2.74
N ALA A 428 -5.25 -10.79 2.74
CA ALA A 428 -3.92 -10.17 2.66
C ALA A 428 -3.73 -9.36 1.37
N SER A 429 -4.28 -9.84 0.25
CA SER A 429 -4.23 -9.18 -1.04
C SER A 429 -5.09 -7.92 -1.08
N LEU A 430 -6.35 -7.98 -0.65
CA LEU A 430 -7.27 -6.84 -0.67
C LEU A 430 -6.87 -5.76 0.35
N THR A 431 -6.25 -6.15 1.48
CA THR A 431 -5.72 -5.20 2.47
C THR A 431 -4.36 -4.62 2.07
N ASN A 432 -3.69 -5.17 1.05
CA ASN A 432 -2.34 -4.82 0.62
C ASN A 432 -1.29 -4.98 1.74
N VAL A 433 -1.41 -6.01 2.56
CA VAL A 433 -0.42 -6.36 3.61
C VAL A 433 0.64 -7.30 3.08
N GLY A 434 0.26 -8.19 2.15
CA GLY A 434 1.12 -9.19 1.52
C GLY A 434 1.19 -10.49 2.31
N PRO A 435 1.98 -10.58 3.39
CA PRO A 435 1.99 -11.76 4.22
C PRO A 435 0.67 -11.96 4.97
N SER A 436 0.32 -13.23 5.16
CA SER A 436 -0.83 -13.66 5.96
C SER A 436 -0.40 -14.58 7.09
N LEU A 437 -0.89 -15.82 7.12
CA LEU A 437 -0.55 -16.83 8.12
C LEU A 437 -0.17 -18.15 7.43
N GLY A 438 0.50 -19.03 8.14
CA GLY A 438 0.94 -20.32 7.62
C GLY A 438 2.02 -20.18 6.55
N SER A 439 1.96 -20.96 5.48
CA SER A 439 2.96 -20.96 4.41
C SER A 439 3.03 -19.67 3.58
N ILE A 440 1.99 -18.84 3.61
CA ILE A 440 1.98 -17.48 3.07
C ILE A 440 2.16 -16.41 4.17
N GLY A 441 2.76 -16.80 5.29
CA GLY A 441 3.03 -15.96 6.47
C GLY A 441 4.13 -14.93 6.26
N SER A 442 4.68 -14.44 7.37
CA SER A 442 5.62 -13.30 7.38
C SER A 442 6.93 -13.53 6.61
N LEU A 443 7.40 -14.76 6.52
CA LEU A 443 8.57 -15.19 5.73
C LEU A 443 8.17 -16.18 4.61
N GLY A 444 6.88 -16.35 4.37
CA GLY A 444 6.35 -17.22 3.35
C GLY A 444 6.31 -16.59 1.96
N ASN A 445 5.90 -17.40 0.96
CA ASN A 445 5.75 -16.95 -0.42
C ASN A 445 4.56 -17.62 -1.11
N TYR A 446 4.17 -17.07 -2.26
CA TYR A 446 3.03 -17.53 -3.06
C TYR A 446 3.44 -18.44 -4.24
N ASN A 447 4.69 -18.97 -4.25
CA ASN A 447 5.16 -19.76 -5.39
C ASN A 447 4.34 -21.03 -5.61
N ALA A 448 4.01 -21.73 -4.53
CA ALA A 448 3.23 -22.97 -4.58
C ALA A 448 1.75 -22.80 -4.98
N GLU A 449 1.24 -21.55 -5.03
CA GLU A 449 -0.14 -21.29 -5.36
C GLU A 449 -0.44 -21.50 -6.86
N PRO A 450 -1.60 -22.05 -7.22
CA PRO A 450 -2.06 -22.17 -8.61
C PRO A 450 -2.06 -20.83 -9.34
N HIS A 451 -1.77 -20.84 -10.64
CA HIS A 451 -1.73 -19.62 -11.47
C HIS A 451 -3.03 -18.81 -11.42
N ALA A 452 -4.17 -19.49 -11.36
CA ALA A 452 -5.47 -18.83 -11.30
C ALA A 452 -5.69 -18.13 -9.95
N LEU A 453 -5.25 -18.73 -8.83
CA LEU A 453 -5.29 -18.07 -7.52
C LEU A 453 -4.40 -16.82 -7.51
N LYS A 454 -3.18 -16.93 -8.02
CA LYS A 454 -2.28 -15.77 -8.17
C LYS A 454 -2.94 -14.63 -8.94
N PHE A 455 -3.66 -14.94 -10.03
CA PHE A 455 -4.37 -13.94 -10.81
C PHE A 455 -5.51 -13.29 -10.01
N ILE A 456 -6.31 -14.07 -9.28
CA ILE A 456 -7.40 -13.54 -8.43
C ILE A 456 -6.81 -12.62 -7.35
N PHE A 457 -5.76 -13.04 -6.66
CA PHE A 457 -5.09 -12.22 -5.66
C PHE A 457 -4.55 -10.89 -6.24
N THR A 458 -4.06 -10.89 -7.50
CA THR A 458 -3.64 -9.62 -8.13
C THR A 458 -4.80 -8.67 -8.42
N LEU A 459 -6.00 -9.17 -8.68
CA LEU A 459 -7.20 -8.33 -8.78
C LEU A 459 -7.56 -7.73 -7.42
N ASP A 460 -7.48 -8.53 -6.36
CA ASP A 460 -7.70 -8.04 -4.98
C ASP A 460 -6.68 -6.96 -4.60
N MET A 461 -5.39 -7.18 -4.88
CA MET A 461 -4.33 -6.18 -4.64
C MET A 461 -4.61 -4.85 -5.35
N PHE A 462 -5.07 -4.92 -6.59
CA PHE A 462 -5.42 -3.74 -7.37
C PHE A 462 -6.65 -3.01 -6.81
N LEU A 463 -7.72 -3.75 -6.48
CA LEU A 463 -8.95 -3.21 -5.89
C LEU A 463 -8.67 -2.56 -4.52
N GLY A 464 -7.85 -3.19 -3.70
CA GLY A 464 -7.46 -2.65 -2.40
C GLY A 464 -6.68 -1.35 -2.50
N ARG A 465 -5.72 -1.27 -3.46
CA ARG A 465 -4.82 -0.11 -3.60
C ARG A 465 -5.48 1.12 -4.20
N VAL A 466 -6.25 0.95 -5.27
CA VAL A 466 -6.89 2.06 -6.01
C VAL A 466 -8.20 2.49 -5.34
N GLU A 467 -8.58 1.81 -4.29
CA GLU A 467 -9.91 1.82 -3.67
C GLU A 467 -11.00 1.24 -4.60
N ILE A 468 -12.02 0.65 -4.01
CA ILE A 468 -13.02 -0.15 -4.75
C ILE A 468 -13.89 0.73 -5.67
N TYR A 469 -14.35 1.91 -5.19
CA TYR A 469 -15.28 2.77 -5.93
C TYR A 469 -14.75 3.30 -7.27
N PRO A 470 -13.50 3.78 -7.40
CA PRO A 470 -12.94 4.22 -8.68
C PRO A 470 -12.93 3.13 -9.74
N VAL A 471 -12.57 1.89 -9.36
CA VAL A 471 -12.52 0.76 -10.31
C VAL A 471 -13.92 0.41 -10.80
N PHE A 472 -14.89 0.28 -9.90
CA PHE A 472 -16.28 0.03 -10.28
C PHE A 472 -16.89 1.18 -11.09
N ALA A 473 -16.51 2.45 -10.83
CA ALA A 473 -16.94 3.58 -11.63
C ALA A 473 -16.41 3.52 -13.07
N VAL A 474 -15.18 3.03 -13.29
CA VAL A 474 -14.67 2.77 -14.64
C VAL A 474 -15.49 1.71 -15.34
N VAL A 475 -15.70 0.55 -14.68
CA VAL A 475 -16.50 -0.54 -15.24
C VAL A 475 -17.92 -0.05 -15.59
N ALA A 476 -18.60 0.60 -14.66
CA ALA A 476 -19.92 1.16 -14.89
C ALA A 476 -19.93 2.19 -16.05
N SER A 477 -18.88 3.02 -16.19
CA SER A 477 -18.78 4.01 -17.27
C SER A 477 -18.63 3.40 -18.66
N ILE A 478 -18.13 2.17 -18.76
CA ILE A 478 -18.03 1.42 -20.02
C ILE A 478 -19.41 0.91 -20.44
N PHE A 479 -20.19 0.39 -19.47
CA PHE A 479 -21.51 -0.20 -19.74
C PHE A 479 -22.63 0.86 -19.87
N HIS A 480 -22.56 1.97 -19.11
CA HIS A 480 -23.53 3.06 -19.21
C HIS A 480 -23.07 4.14 -20.21
N ARG A 481 -23.06 3.80 -21.50
CA ARG A 481 -22.96 4.78 -22.59
C ARG A 481 -24.30 5.51 -22.72
N ARG A 482 -24.54 6.51 -21.93
CA ARG A 482 -25.52 7.57 -22.20
C ARG A 482 -24.82 8.88 -22.47
#